data_fb1d97c8acdcccdda86054f1f0ef7105
#
_entry.id   fb1d97c8acdcccdda86054f1f0ef7105
#
_cell.length_a   1.000
_cell.length_b   1.000
_cell.length_c   1.000
_cell.angle_alpha   90.00
_cell.angle_beta   90.00
_cell.angle_gamma   90.00
#
_symmetry.space_group_name_H-M   'P 1'
#
loop_
_entity.id
_entity.type
_entity.pdbx_description
1 polymer ?
#
loop_
_entity_poly.entity_id
_entity_poly.type
_entity_poly.pdbx_seq_one_letter_code
_entity_poly.pdbx_strand_id
1 'polypeptide(L)'
;MQTITVEALKEILDAGEKINLVDVREPHEHAEFNIGGLLLPLGHVQSMQIDDIEELKNQKIYFYCRSGNRSGQACLLLETMGFT
;
A
#
# COMPACT_ATOMS: atom_id res chain seq x y z
N MET A 1 0.47 9.73 -6.05
CA MET A 1 0.34 8.31 -5.69
C MET A 1 -0.90 7.73 -6.35
N GLN A 2 -0.88 6.46 -6.61
CA GLN A 2 -1.98 5.80 -7.32
C GLN A 2 -2.57 4.67 -6.49
N THR A 3 -3.89 4.57 -6.51
CA THR A 3 -4.57 3.38 -6.01
C THR A 3 -4.72 2.41 -7.18
N ILE A 4 -4.87 1.13 -6.84
CA ILE A 4 -4.97 0.08 -7.85
C ILE A 4 -5.87 -1.04 -7.30
N THR A 5 -6.61 -1.70 -8.18
CA THR A 5 -7.43 -2.83 -7.76
C THR A 5 -6.56 -4.07 -7.52
N VAL A 6 -7.07 -5.00 -6.72
CA VAL A 6 -6.37 -6.26 -6.47
C VAL A 6 -6.17 -7.03 -7.77
N GLU A 7 -7.16 -7.01 -8.66
CA GLU A 7 -7.10 -7.68 -9.95
C GLU A 7 -5.97 -7.12 -10.82
N ALA A 8 -5.87 -5.80 -10.88
CA ALA A 8 -4.81 -5.14 -11.66
C ALA A 8 -3.43 -5.41 -11.07
N LEU A 9 -3.31 -5.40 -9.73
CA LEU A 9 -2.06 -5.76 -9.06
C LEU A 9 -1.66 -7.19 -9.37
N LYS A 10 -2.61 -8.10 -9.35
CA LYS A 10 -2.35 -9.50 -9.64
C LYS A 10 -1.77 -9.67 -11.05
N GLU A 11 -2.30 -8.94 -12.02
CA GLU A 11 -1.77 -8.97 -13.39
C GLU A 11 -0.32 -8.49 -13.44
N ILE A 12 0.01 -7.42 -12.73
CA ILE A 12 1.38 -6.90 -12.67
C ILE A 12 2.31 -7.92 -12.04
N LEU A 13 1.90 -8.53 -10.94
CA LEU A 13 2.70 -9.54 -10.24
C LEU A 13 2.88 -10.80 -11.07
N ASP A 14 1.83 -11.24 -11.77
CA ASP A 14 1.88 -12.42 -12.64
C ASP A 14 2.80 -12.19 -13.84
N ALA A 15 2.96 -10.93 -14.26
CA ALA A 15 3.90 -10.57 -15.32
C ALA A 15 5.35 -10.54 -14.84
N GLY A 16 5.60 -10.77 -13.54
CA GLY A 16 6.95 -10.80 -12.99
C GLY A 16 7.56 -9.45 -12.68
N GLU A 17 6.78 -8.39 -12.71
CA GLU A 17 7.29 -7.06 -12.39
C GLU A 17 7.58 -6.92 -10.90
N LYS A 18 8.69 -6.26 -10.59
CA LYS A 18 9.05 -5.93 -9.20
C LYS A 18 8.51 -4.55 -8.88
N ILE A 19 7.67 -4.49 -7.85
CA ILE A 19 7.03 -3.24 -7.43
C ILE A 19 7.16 -3.05 -5.93
N ASN A 20 7.04 -1.80 -5.51
CA ASN A 20 6.91 -1.47 -4.09
C ASN A 20 5.42 -1.62 -3.74
N LEU A 21 5.09 -2.66 -3.03
CA LEU A 21 3.71 -3.02 -2.71
C LEU A 21 3.48 -2.90 -1.22
N VAL A 22 2.43 -2.21 -0.84
CA VAL A 22 2.06 -2.00 0.57
C VAL A 22 0.61 -2.40 0.79
N ASP A 23 0.40 -3.26 1.80
CA ASP A 23 -0.92 -3.68 2.24
C ASP A 23 -1.34 -2.78 3.42
N VAL A 24 -2.41 -2.03 3.25
CA VAL A 24 -2.91 -1.12 4.30
C VAL A 24 -4.09 -1.71 5.08
N ARG A 25 -4.29 -3.02 4.96
CA ARG A 25 -5.31 -3.73 5.73
C ARG A 25 -4.83 -4.00 7.15
N GLU A 26 -5.66 -4.63 7.95
CA GLU A 26 -5.29 -5.00 9.31
C GLU A 26 -4.36 -6.21 9.34
N PRO A 27 -3.55 -6.38 10.41
CA PRO A 27 -2.63 -7.52 10.50
C PRO A 27 -3.31 -8.88 10.35
N HIS A 28 -4.50 -9.06 10.90
CA HIS A 28 -5.22 -10.34 10.80
C HIS A 28 -5.65 -10.64 9.36
N GLU A 29 -5.99 -9.60 8.59
CA GLU A 29 -6.35 -9.76 7.18
C GLU A 29 -5.13 -10.19 6.37
N HIS A 30 -3.99 -9.57 6.62
CA HIS A 30 -2.74 -9.90 5.96
C HIS A 30 -2.31 -11.33 6.28
N ALA A 31 -2.47 -11.75 7.52
CA ALA A 31 -2.11 -13.10 7.95
C ALA A 31 -3.01 -14.17 7.32
N GLU A 32 -4.28 -13.86 7.13
CA GLU A 32 -5.22 -14.79 6.50
C GLU A 32 -4.95 -14.96 5.02
N PHE A 33 -4.77 -13.84 4.32
CA PHE A 33 -4.55 -13.85 2.88
C PHE A 33 -3.88 -12.55 2.45
N ASN A 34 -2.83 -12.64 1.66
CA ASN A 34 -2.19 -11.46 1.08
C ASN A 34 -1.56 -11.81 -0.27
N ILE A 35 -1.27 -10.79 -1.05
CA ILE A 35 -0.61 -10.92 -2.35
C ILE A 35 0.86 -10.52 -2.27
N GLY A 36 1.41 -10.47 -1.08
CA GLY A 36 2.77 -10.04 -0.82
C GLY A 36 2.85 -8.58 -0.41
N GLY A 37 4.05 -8.06 -0.36
CA GLY A 37 4.29 -6.68 0.02
C GLY A 37 4.46 -6.45 1.50
N LEU A 38 4.69 -5.20 1.85
CA LEU A 38 4.87 -4.77 3.23
C LEU A 38 3.51 -4.49 3.87
N LEU A 39 3.30 -4.99 5.07
CA LEU A 39 2.10 -4.64 5.84
C LEU A 39 2.30 -3.30 6.54
N LEU A 40 1.45 -2.35 6.22
CA LEU A 40 1.42 -1.04 6.88
C LEU A 40 -0.05 -0.65 7.08
N PRO A 41 -0.68 -1.08 8.18
CA PRO A 41 -2.10 -0.80 8.41
C PRO A 41 -2.43 0.69 8.32
N LEU A 42 -3.62 1.00 7.82
CA LEU A 42 -4.06 2.39 7.67
C LEU A 42 -3.92 3.19 8.97
N GLY A 43 -4.18 2.59 10.11
CA GLY A 43 -4.02 3.25 11.42
C GLY A 43 -2.61 3.76 11.66
N HIS A 44 -1.59 3.05 11.15
CA HIS A 44 -0.20 3.51 11.25
C HIS A 44 0.03 4.74 10.38
N VAL A 45 -0.56 4.76 9.19
CA VAL A 45 -0.48 5.93 8.30
C VAL A 45 -1.16 7.13 8.95
N GLN A 46 -2.34 6.93 9.54
CA GLN A 46 -3.09 7.98 10.22
C GLN A 46 -2.33 8.57 11.41
N SER A 47 -1.53 7.76 12.10
CA SER A 47 -0.71 8.20 13.23
C SER A 47 0.71 8.57 12.82
N MET A 48 0.98 8.65 11.52
CA MET A 48 2.27 9.04 10.94
C MET A 48 3.41 8.07 11.28
N GLN A 49 3.09 6.81 11.54
CA GLN A 49 4.08 5.75 11.79
C GLN A 49 4.46 5.09 10.46
N ILE A 50 5.23 5.81 9.67
CA ILE A 50 5.54 5.43 8.28
C ILE A 50 7.03 5.20 8.02
N ASP A 51 7.81 4.94 9.07
CA ASP A 51 9.26 4.75 8.97
C ASP A 51 9.64 3.68 7.96
N ASP A 52 8.83 2.61 7.87
CA ASP A 52 9.10 1.48 6.99
C ASP A 52 9.05 1.84 5.50
N ILE A 53 8.36 2.92 5.14
CA ILE A 53 8.24 3.35 3.74
C ILE A 53 8.89 4.71 3.46
N GLU A 54 9.54 5.31 4.46
CA GLU A 54 10.16 6.64 4.31
C GLU A 54 11.17 6.66 3.17
N GLU A 55 11.94 5.60 3.00
CA GLU A 55 12.92 5.48 1.93
C GLU A 55 12.29 5.46 0.53
N LEU A 56 11.01 5.12 0.45
CA LEU A 56 10.30 4.99 -0.83
C LEU A 56 9.59 6.28 -1.23
N LYS A 57 9.77 7.35 -0.50
CA LYS A 57 9.03 8.60 -0.64
C LYS A 57 8.99 9.15 -2.07
N ASN A 58 10.08 9.00 -2.79
CA ASN A 58 10.19 9.50 -4.17
C ASN A 58 10.07 8.39 -5.21
N GLN A 59 9.66 7.20 -4.80
CA GLN A 59 9.48 6.06 -5.69
C GLN A 59 7.99 5.77 -5.87
N LYS A 60 7.68 5.04 -6.92
CA LYS A 60 6.31 4.59 -7.15
C LYS A 60 5.97 3.48 -6.16
N ILE A 61 4.88 3.65 -5.44
CA ILE A 61 4.39 2.68 -4.47
C ILE A 61 2.94 2.33 -4.81
N TYR A 62 2.62 1.05 -4.77
CA TYR A 62 1.25 0.58 -4.93
C TYR A 62 0.67 0.21 -3.58
N PHE A 63 -0.47 0.77 -3.25
CA PHE A 63 -1.19 0.48 -2.02
C PHE A 63 -2.44 -0.31 -2.34
N TYR A 64 -2.73 -1.32 -1.55
CA TYR A 64 -3.96 -2.08 -1.75
C TYR A 64 -4.68 -2.35 -0.43
N CYS A 65 -5.98 -2.53 -0.56
CA CYS A 65 -6.84 -3.03 0.49
C CYS A 65 -7.96 -3.81 -0.18
N ARG A 66 -8.95 -4.22 0.59
CA ARG A 66 -10.00 -5.07 0.06
C ARG A 66 -10.90 -4.38 -0.98
N SER A 67 -11.25 -3.11 -0.75
CA SER A 67 -12.23 -2.38 -1.54
C SER A 67 -11.71 -1.10 -2.18
N GLY A 68 -10.47 -0.73 -1.93
CA GLY A 68 -9.89 0.53 -2.41
C GLY A 68 -10.11 1.72 -1.48
N ASN A 69 -11.00 1.63 -0.49
CA ASN A 69 -11.27 2.75 0.43
C ASN A 69 -10.08 3.08 1.32
N ARG A 70 -9.52 2.07 1.98
CA ARG A 70 -8.38 2.26 2.89
C ARG A 70 -7.13 2.66 2.13
N SER A 71 -6.89 2.07 0.97
CA SER A 71 -5.73 2.43 0.14
C SER A 71 -5.87 3.86 -0.38
N GLY A 72 -7.08 4.28 -0.76
CA GLY A 72 -7.34 5.66 -1.16
C GLY A 72 -7.06 6.65 -0.05
N GLN A 73 -7.50 6.36 1.17
CA GLN A 73 -7.22 7.19 2.34
C GLN A 73 -5.72 7.26 2.63
N ALA A 74 -5.03 6.14 2.56
CA ALA A 74 -3.58 6.10 2.77
C ALA A 74 -2.85 6.97 1.76
N CYS A 75 -3.22 6.89 0.48
CA CYS A 75 -2.61 7.73 -0.56
C CYS A 75 -2.80 9.21 -0.29
N LEU A 76 -4.02 9.62 0.06
CA LEU A 76 -4.31 11.03 0.37
C LEU A 76 -3.47 11.54 1.55
N LEU A 77 -3.38 10.74 2.60
CA LEU A 77 -2.60 11.12 3.78
C LEU A 77 -1.11 11.21 3.45
N LEU A 78 -0.59 10.23 2.71
CA LEU A 78 0.84 10.20 2.36
C LEU A 78 1.21 11.32 1.41
N GLU A 79 0.33 11.73 0.51
CA GLU A 79 0.57 12.89 -0.35
C GLU A 79 0.77 14.15 0.48
N THR A 80 0.02 14.32 1.57
CA THR A 80 0.20 15.46 2.46
C THR A 80 1.53 15.41 3.21
N MET A 81 2.15 14.24 3.31
CA MET A 81 3.46 14.04 3.95
C MET A 81 4.61 14.10 2.95
N GLY A 82 4.33 14.45 1.70
CA GLY A 82 5.34 14.62 0.66
C GLY A 82 5.65 13.40 -0.19
N PHE A 83 4.89 12.34 -0.08
CA PHE A 83 5.01 11.18 -0.97
C PHE A 83 4.46 11.54 -2.36
N THR A 84 5.08 11.02 -3.39
CA THR A 84 4.69 11.35 -4.78
C THR A 84 4.01 10.20 -5.50
#